data_590df986443bae3fb141ef65cc39394e
#
_entry.id   590df986443bae3fb141ef65cc39394e
#
_cell.length_a   1.000
_cell.length_b   1.000
_cell.length_c   1.000
_cell.angle_alpha   90.00
_cell.angle_beta   90.00
_cell.angle_gamma   90.00
#
_symmetry.space_group_name_H-M   'P 1'
#
loop_
_entity.id
_entity.type
_entity.pdbx_description
1 polymer ?
#
loop_
_entity_poly.entity_id
_entity_poly.type
_entity_poly.pdbx_seq_one_letter_code
_entity_poly.pdbx_strand_id
1 'polypeptide(L)'
;DWMLASKIERNDVVVALGGGVVGDLVGFAAAILRRGIRFIQCPTSLLAQVDSSVGGKTGINSVHGKNLVGSFYQPSLVITDIFTLNTIKERDFLAGYGEVVKYGLLGDYDFYCWLEKNFSKIKERDTQMLIKAVAHSCEMKAEIVINDEKEHGDRALLNLGHTFCHALEAATGYSERMLHGEGVAIGCILAFDLSAKM
;
A
#
# COMPACT_ATOMS: atom_id res chain seq x y z
N ASP A 1 1.44 -21.37 12.57
CA ASP A 1 1.57 -22.82 12.76
C ASP A 1 2.28 -23.49 11.57
N TRP A 2 1.86 -23.28 10.31
CA TRP A 2 2.45 -23.91 9.12
C TRP A 2 3.97 -23.69 9.03
N MET A 3 4.47 -22.48 9.23
CA MET A 3 5.90 -22.17 9.21
C MET A 3 6.70 -22.96 10.26
N LEU A 4 6.12 -23.20 11.45
CA LEU A 4 6.74 -24.03 12.48
C LEU A 4 6.75 -25.49 12.09
N ALA A 5 5.65 -25.99 11.54
CA ALA A 5 5.55 -27.36 11.04
C ALA A 5 6.54 -27.64 9.89
N SER A 6 6.81 -26.62 9.06
CA SER A 6 7.80 -26.65 7.98
C SER A 6 9.24 -26.48 8.46
N LYS A 7 9.48 -26.43 9.78
CA LYS A 7 10.82 -26.33 10.42
C LYS A 7 11.64 -25.14 9.95
N ILE A 8 10.97 -23.99 9.67
CA ILE A 8 11.66 -22.76 9.29
C ILE A 8 12.54 -22.27 10.46
N GLU A 9 13.81 -22.01 10.17
CA GLU A 9 14.83 -21.59 11.12
C GLU A 9 15.15 -20.10 10.99
N ARG A 10 15.94 -19.55 11.95
CA ARG A 10 16.27 -18.12 12.02
C ARG A 10 17.01 -17.57 10.81
N ASN A 11 17.79 -18.42 10.14
CA ASN A 11 18.59 -18.02 8.99
C ASN A 11 17.85 -18.17 7.66
N ASP A 12 16.63 -18.75 7.68
CA ASP A 12 15.80 -18.86 6.50
C ASP A 12 15.19 -17.50 6.13
N VAL A 13 14.65 -17.44 4.94
CA VAL A 13 13.97 -16.27 4.39
C VAL A 13 12.59 -16.69 3.92
N VAL A 14 11.58 -15.93 4.30
CA VAL A 14 10.21 -16.13 3.80
C VAL A 14 9.95 -15.15 2.67
N VAL A 15 9.36 -15.64 1.57
CA VAL A 15 8.96 -14.81 0.44
C VAL A 15 7.45 -14.64 0.46
N ALA A 16 6.99 -13.39 0.53
CA ALA A 16 5.58 -13.00 0.43
C ALA A 16 5.28 -12.60 -1.02
N LEU A 17 4.73 -13.52 -1.80
CA LEU A 17 4.30 -13.27 -3.17
C LEU A 17 2.78 -13.06 -3.19
N GLY A 18 2.31 -11.84 -3.46
CA GLY A 18 0.87 -11.52 -3.49
C GLY A 18 0.55 -10.05 -3.33
N GLY A 19 -0.73 -9.74 -3.16
CA GLY A 19 -1.20 -8.39 -2.84
C GLY A 19 -0.92 -7.98 -1.40
N GLY A 20 -1.44 -6.81 -0.97
CA GLY A 20 -1.20 -6.24 0.35
C GLY A 20 -1.52 -7.19 1.50
N VAL A 21 -2.66 -7.88 1.45
CA VAL A 21 -3.08 -8.83 2.50
C VAL A 21 -2.03 -9.93 2.72
N VAL A 22 -1.43 -10.44 1.63
CA VAL A 22 -0.37 -11.47 1.72
C VAL A 22 0.89 -10.86 2.33
N GLY A 23 1.29 -9.67 1.88
CA GLY A 23 2.45 -8.96 2.42
C GLY A 23 2.31 -8.70 3.92
N ASP A 24 1.18 -8.16 4.35
CA ASP A 24 0.90 -7.84 5.75
C ASP A 24 0.88 -9.08 6.64
N LEU A 25 0.16 -10.13 6.22
CA LEU A 25 0.06 -11.39 6.95
C LEU A 25 1.43 -12.06 7.10
N VAL A 26 2.17 -12.19 6.00
CA VAL A 26 3.47 -12.87 6.00
C VAL A 26 4.51 -12.04 6.76
N GLY A 27 4.50 -10.73 6.59
CA GLY A 27 5.38 -9.81 7.34
C GLY A 27 5.15 -9.89 8.85
N PHE A 28 3.88 -9.88 9.29
CA PHE A 28 3.54 -10.06 10.69
C PHE A 28 3.94 -11.44 11.21
N ALA A 29 3.67 -12.50 10.45
CA ALA A 29 4.10 -13.85 10.83
C ALA A 29 5.62 -13.96 10.93
N ALA A 30 6.37 -13.33 10.00
CA ALA A 30 7.83 -13.28 10.05
C ALA A 30 8.35 -12.50 11.27
N ALA A 31 7.68 -11.41 11.66
CA ALA A 31 8.04 -10.61 12.82
C ALA A 31 7.97 -11.39 14.13
N ILE A 32 6.96 -12.24 14.30
CA ILE A 32 6.75 -13.00 15.53
C ILE A 32 7.41 -14.38 15.52
N LEU A 33 7.65 -14.97 14.35
CA LEU A 33 8.30 -16.27 14.23
C LEU A 33 9.76 -16.19 14.69
N ARG A 34 10.17 -17.04 15.64
CA ARG A 34 11.53 -17.06 16.19
C ARG A 34 12.02 -15.68 16.72
N ARG A 35 11.12 -14.76 17.03
CA ARG A 35 11.35 -13.34 17.38
C ARG A 35 11.92 -12.51 16.24
N GLY A 36 11.56 -12.83 15.02
CA GLY A 36 11.94 -12.16 13.80
C GLY A 36 12.78 -13.04 12.88
N ILE A 37 12.25 -13.32 11.70
CA ILE A 37 12.98 -13.94 10.60
C ILE A 37 12.93 -13.03 9.38
N ARG A 38 13.94 -13.10 8.53
CA ARG A 38 13.97 -12.28 7.32
C ARG A 38 12.80 -12.61 6.40
N PHE A 39 12.24 -11.59 5.77
CA PHE A 39 11.27 -11.79 4.72
C PHE A 39 11.52 -10.87 3.52
N ILE A 40 11.06 -11.30 2.36
CA ILE A 40 11.09 -10.57 1.10
C ILE A 40 9.66 -10.38 0.65
N GLN A 41 9.30 -9.18 0.23
CA GLN A 41 8.01 -8.92 -0.40
C GLN A 41 8.11 -8.90 -1.91
N CYS A 42 7.18 -9.59 -2.58
CA CYS A 42 6.98 -9.55 -4.02
C CYS A 42 5.53 -9.10 -4.27
N PRO A 43 5.24 -7.78 -4.22
CA PRO A 43 3.88 -7.26 -4.34
C PRO A 43 3.36 -7.43 -5.78
N THR A 44 2.13 -7.96 -5.92
CA THR A 44 1.53 -8.29 -7.22
C THR A 44 0.33 -7.43 -7.60
N SER A 45 -0.11 -6.51 -6.74
CA SER A 45 -1.12 -5.51 -7.06
C SER A 45 -0.52 -4.10 -7.00
N LEU A 46 -1.08 -3.15 -7.76
CA LEU A 46 -0.57 -1.78 -7.79
C LEU A 46 -0.57 -1.15 -6.40
N LEU A 47 -1.67 -1.31 -5.65
CA LEU A 47 -1.75 -0.86 -4.26
C LEU A 47 -0.61 -1.41 -3.40
N ALA A 48 -0.29 -2.69 -3.54
CA ALA A 48 0.79 -3.28 -2.77
C ALA A 48 2.17 -2.78 -3.23
N GLN A 49 2.36 -2.55 -4.52
CA GLN A 49 3.62 -2.05 -5.06
C GLN A 49 3.94 -0.63 -4.60
N VAL A 50 2.94 0.26 -4.57
CA VAL A 50 3.16 1.68 -4.24
C VAL A 50 2.92 2.03 -2.78
N ASP A 51 2.23 1.16 -2.03
CA ASP A 51 1.81 1.48 -0.67
C ASP A 51 2.19 0.40 0.35
N SER A 52 1.50 -0.74 0.43
CA SER A 52 1.63 -1.65 1.56
C SER A 52 3.02 -2.31 1.69
N SER A 53 3.77 -2.48 0.61
CA SER A 53 5.13 -3.05 0.66
C SER A 53 6.20 -2.09 1.20
N VAL A 54 5.89 -0.80 1.36
CA VAL A 54 6.81 0.23 1.82
C VAL A 54 6.37 0.72 3.20
N GLY A 55 7.29 0.73 4.16
CA GLY A 55 7.08 1.33 5.48
C GLY A 55 6.82 0.36 6.62
N GLY A 56 6.92 -0.95 6.39
CA GLY A 56 6.98 -1.98 7.42
C GLY A 56 5.74 -2.17 8.28
N LYS A 57 4.61 -1.55 7.95
CA LYS A 57 3.33 -1.85 8.62
C LYS A 57 2.90 -3.26 8.19
N THR A 58 2.83 -4.18 9.15
CA THR A 58 2.39 -5.56 8.93
C THR A 58 1.29 -5.90 9.91
N GLY A 59 0.33 -6.74 9.55
CA GLY A 59 -0.76 -7.04 10.44
C GLY A 59 -1.79 -7.99 9.88
N ILE A 60 -2.78 -8.24 10.70
CA ILE A 60 -3.93 -9.11 10.38
C ILE A 60 -5.24 -8.44 10.77
N ASN A 61 -6.28 -8.77 10.03
CA ASN A 61 -7.62 -8.38 10.38
C ASN A 61 -8.16 -9.23 11.53
N SER A 62 -9.00 -8.63 12.35
CA SER A 62 -9.71 -9.28 13.44
C SER A 62 -11.23 -9.04 13.32
N VAL A 63 -12.01 -9.70 14.14
CA VAL A 63 -13.47 -9.45 14.23
C VAL A 63 -13.81 -8.03 14.69
N HIS A 64 -12.85 -7.32 15.27
CA HIS A 64 -13.02 -5.96 15.79
C HIS A 64 -12.59 -4.87 14.78
N GLY A 65 -11.93 -5.23 13.66
CA GLY A 65 -11.52 -4.30 12.63
C GLY A 65 -10.29 -4.76 11.85
N LYS A 66 -9.95 -3.96 10.82
CA LYS A 66 -8.78 -4.19 9.96
C LYS A 66 -7.50 -3.76 10.68
N ASN A 67 -6.43 -4.54 10.51
CA ASN A 67 -5.04 -4.21 10.90
C ASN A 67 -4.84 -3.79 12.37
N LEU A 68 -5.73 -4.21 13.29
CA LEU A 68 -5.63 -3.90 14.72
C LEU A 68 -4.56 -4.72 15.44
N VAL A 69 -4.11 -5.81 14.85
CA VAL A 69 -3.06 -6.68 15.37
C VAL A 69 -1.93 -6.73 14.35
N GLY A 70 -0.76 -6.25 14.74
CA GLY A 70 0.37 -6.15 13.81
C GLY A 70 1.66 -5.69 14.47
N SER A 71 2.64 -5.43 13.65
CA SER A 71 3.94 -4.92 14.04
C SER A 71 4.53 -4.02 12.96
N PHE A 72 5.45 -3.14 13.35
CA PHE A 72 6.36 -2.51 12.41
C PHE A 72 7.52 -3.48 12.17
N TYR A 73 7.57 -4.07 10.98
CA TYR A 73 8.60 -5.02 10.60
C TYR A 73 9.00 -4.85 9.14
N GLN A 74 10.20 -4.33 8.92
CA GLN A 74 10.69 -4.00 7.58
C GLN A 74 11.09 -5.27 6.81
N PRO A 75 10.70 -5.40 5.53
CA PRO A 75 11.22 -6.46 4.67
C PRO A 75 12.72 -6.26 4.42
N SER A 76 13.46 -7.37 4.29
CA SER A 76 14.87 -7.31 3.90
C SER A 76 15.06 -6.89 2.45
N LEU A 77 14.03 -7.08 1.62
CA LEU A 77 14.02 -6.71 0.21
C LEU A 77 12.57 -6.62 -0.28
N VAL A 78 12.28 -5.66 -1.16
CA VAL A 78 11.04 -5.61 -1.94
C VAL A 78 11.40 -5.79 -3.42
N ILE A 79 10.79 -6.76 -4.08
CA ILE A 79 10.97 -7.02 -5.51
C ILE A 79 9.66 -6.69 -6.22
N THR A 80 9.63 -5.57 -6.91
CA THR A 80 8.45 -5.10 -7.64
C THR A 80 8.57 -5.43 -9.11
N ASP A 81 7.76 -6.39 -9.57
CA ASP A 81 7.63 -6.71 -10.98
C ASP A 81 6.32 -6.12 -11.51
N ILE A 82 6.42 -5.08 -12.34
CA ILE A 82 5.26 -4.41 -12.93
C ILE A 82 4.46 -5.32 -13.88
N PHE A 83 5.06 -6.37 -14.44
CA PHE A 83 4.34 -7.30 -15.32
C PHE A 83 3.26 -8.09 -14.57
N THR A 84 3.35 -8.23 -13.25
CA THR A 84 2.28 -8.82 -12.43
C THR A 84 0.97 -8.04 -12.55
N LEU A 85 1.04 -6.74 -12.86
CA LEU A 85 -0.13 -5.86 -13.02
C LEU A 85 -0.95 -6.20 -14.27
N ASN A 86 -0.40 -6.95 -15.23
CA ASN A 86 -1.13 -7.33 -16.44
C ASN A 86 -2.27 -8.33 -16.16
N THR A 87 -2.21 -9.04 -15.04
CA THR A 87 -3.18 -10.08 -14.70
C THR A 87 -4.24 -9.63 -13.70
N ILE A 88 -4.11 -8.43 -13.11
CA ILE A 88 -5.10 -7.92 -12.16
C ILE A 88 -6.29 -7.30 -12.89
N LYS A 89 -7.47 -7.36 -12.26
CA LYS A 89 -8.68 -6.73 -12.78
C LYS A 89 -8.50 -5.21 -12.90
N GLU A 90 -9.13 -4.61 -13.90
CA GLU A 90 -9.04 -3.16 -14.12
C GLU A 90 -9.47 -2.36 -12.88
N ARG A 91 -10.53 -2.79 -12.19
CA ARG A 91 -11.02 -2.13 -10.98
C ARG A 91 -9.98 -2.12 -9.86
N ASP A 92 -9.30 -3.27 -9.64
CA ASP A 92 -8.24 -3.36 -8.62
C ASP A 92 -7.02 -2.50 -8.98
N PHE A 93 -6.72 -2.41 -10.27
CA PHE A 93 -5.66 -1.53 -10.76
C PHE A 93 -6.01 -0.06 -10.53
N LEU A 94 -7.22 0.37 -10.89
CA LEU A 94 -7.68 1.75 -10.71
C LEU A 94 -7.76 2.12 -9.22
N ALA A 95 -8.16 1.17 -8.36
CA ALA A 95 -8.10 1.37 -6.92
C ALA A 95 -6.66 1.62 -6.45
N GLY A 96 -5.68 0.83 -6.91
CA GLY A 96 -4.26 1.10 -6.62
C GLY A 96 -3.77 2.44 -7.19
N TYR A 97 -4.28 2.85 -8.35
CA TYR A 97 -3.96 4.14 -8.93
C TYR A 97 -4.44 5.32 -8.10
N GLY A 98 -5.53 5.17 -7.34
CA GLY A 98 -5.97 6.16 -6.36
C GLY A 98 -4.87 6.53 -5.34
N GLU A 99 -4.10 5.54 -4.88
CA GLU A 99 -2.95 5.77 -4.01
C GLU A 99 -1.79 6.45 -4.73
N VAL A 100 -1.55 6.11 -6.00
CA VAL A 100 -0.53 6.80 -6.81
C VAL A 100 -0.87 8.30 -6.94
N VAL A 101 -2.12 8.64 -7.22
CA VAL A 101 -2.58 10.03 -7.32
C VAL A 101 -2.43 10.75 -5.98
N LYS A 102 -2.70 10.09 -4.86
CA LYS A 102 -2.52 10.65 -3.52
C LYS A 102 -1.10 11.20 -3.31
N TYR A 103 -0.05 10.51 -3.79
CA TYR A 103 1.32 11.02 -3.65
C TYR A 103 1.52 12.36 -4.37
N GLY A 104 0.99 12.53 -5.59
CA GLY A 104 1.01 13.82 -6.27
C GLY A 104 0.27 14.92 -5.49
N LEU A 105 -0.85 14.58 -4.86
CA LEU A 105 -1.63 15.50 -4.04
C LEU A 105 -0.97 15.86 -2.70
N LEU A 106 -0.05 15.04 -2.20
CA LEU A 106 0.67 15.26 -0.93
C LEU A 106 1.80 16.29 -1.03
N GLY A 107 2.06 16.87 -2.18
CA GLY A 107 3.03 17.95 -2.31
C GLY A 107 3.93 17.88 -3.54
N ASP A 108 3.66 16.96 -4.47
CA ASP A 108 4.35 16.89 -5.75
C ASP A 108 3.40 17.21 -6.91
N TYR A 109 3.16 18.50 -7.11
CA TYR A 109 2.27 18.98 -8.15
C TYR A 109 2.76 18.62 -9.56
N ASP A 110 4.06 18.57 -9.79
CA ASP A 110 4.64 18.18 -11.08
C ASP A 110 4.35 16.70 -11.38
N PHE A 111 4.45 15.84 -10.36
CA PHE A 111 4.06 14.44 -10.47
C PHE A 111 2.55 14.29 -10.71
N TYR A 112 1.73 15.07 -10.02
CA TYR A 112 0.28 15.08 -10.26
C TYR A 112 -0.05 15.44 -11.73
N CYS A 113 0.51 16.52 -12.25
CA CYS A 113 0.31 16.94 -13.66
C CYS A 113 0.84 15.87 -14.64
N TRP A 114 1.95 15.22 -14.30
CA TRP A 114 2.48 14.14 -15.12
C TRP A 114 1.55 12.93 -15.13
N LEU A 115 0.96 12.55 -14.00
CA LEU A 115 -0.03 11.47 -13.90
C LEU A 115 -1.28 11.78 -14.74
N GLU A 116 -1.81 12.99 -14.64
CA GLU A 116 -2.98 13.43 -15.43
C GLU A 116 -2.69 13.32 -16.93
N LYS A 117 -1.56 13.85 -17.39
CA LYS A 117 -1.15 13.80 -18.79
C LYS A 117 -0.96 12.38 -19.33
N ASN A 118 -0.50 11.46 -18.51
CA ASN A 118 -0.13 10.10 -18.93
C ASN A 118 -1.13 9.04 -18.50
N PHE A 119 -2.28 9.42 -17.93
CA PHE A 119 -3.27 8.50 -17.38
C PHE A 119 -3.68 7.39 -18.37
N SER A 120 -3.97 7.73 -19.63
CA SER A 120 -4.37 6.74 -20.64
C SER A 120 -3.31 5.66 -20.84
N LYS A 121 -2.03 6.04 -20.94
CA LYS A 121 -0.92 5.10 -21.08
C LYS A 121 -0.71 4.23 -19.85
N ILE A 122 -0.85 4.83 -18.65
CA ILE A 122 -0.75 4.10 -17.38
C ILE A 122 -1.89 3.08 -17.30
N LYS A 123 -3.10 3.47 -17.64
CA LYS A 123 -4.28 2.60 -17.68
C LYS A 123 -4.11 1.45 -18.67
N GLU A 124 -3.47 1.68 -19.80
CA GLU A 124 -3.12 0.67 -20.81
C GLU A 124 -1.94 -0.21 -20.43
N ARG A 125 -1.38 -0.03 -19.23
CA ARG A 125 -0.22 -0.78 -18.71
C ARG A 125 1.09 -0.51 -19.48
N ASP A 126 1.27 0.70 -20.03
CA ASP A 126 2.56 1.06 -20.62
C ASP A 126 3.68 0.85 -19.60
N THR A 127 4.67 0.05 -19.97
CA THR A 127 5.75 -0.39 -19.09
C THR A 127 6.54 0.78 -18.51
N GLN A 128 6.90 1.75 -19.35
CA GLN A 128 7.74 2.88 -18.92
C GLN A 128 6.97 3.83 -17.99
N MET A 129 5.69 4.04 -18.29
CA MET A 129 4.84 4.88 -17.46
C MET A 129 4.58 4.21 -16.10
N LEU A 130 4.37 2.89 -16.07
CA LEU A 130 4.19 2.15 -14.82
C LEU A 130 5.46 2.15 -13.97
N ILE A 131 6.63 1.90 -14.56
CA ILE A 131 7.90 1.95 -13.83
C ILE A 131 8.05 3.31 -13.16
N LYS A 132 7.85 4.40 -13.91
CA LYS A 132 7.98 5.75 -13.37
C LYS A 132 6.97 6.02 -12.25
N ALA A 133 5.69 5.67 -12.45
CA ALA A 133 4.65 5.89 -11.45
C ALA A 133 4.93 5.12 -10.15
N VAL A 134 5.31 3.85 -10.26
CA VAL A 134 5.61 2.99 -9.10
C VAL A 134 6.87 3.45 -8.37
N ALA A 135 7.96 3.68 -9.11
CA ALA A 135 9.23 4.10 -8.51
C ALA A 135 9.07 5.42 -7.75
N HIS A 136 8.47 6.43 -8.39
CA HIS A 136 8.26 7.73 -7.77
C HIS A 136 7.38 7.66 -6.51
N SER A 137 6.30 6.88 -6.55
CA SER A 137 5.44 6.66 -5.37
C SER A 137 6.20 6.00 -4.22
N CYS A 138 7.02 4.99 -4.52
CA CYS A 138 7.85 4.33 -3.52
C CYS A 138 8.90 5.27 -2.91
N GLU A 139 9.55 6.10 -3.73
CA GLU A 139 10.54 7.08 -3.28
C GLU A 139 9.89 8.10 -2.34
N MET A 140 8.78 8.72 -2.73
CA MET A 140 8.05 9.67 -1.88
C MET A 140 7.62 9.05 -0.55
N LYS A 141 7.09 7.82 -0.59
CA LYS A 141 6.69 7.14 0.65
C LYS A 141 7.90 6.83 1.52
N ALA A 142 8.98 6.33 0.93
CA ALA A 142 10.18 5.99 1.66
C ALA A 142 10.79 7.20 2.39
N GLU A 143 10.83 8.36 1.75
CA GLU A 143 11.29 9.62 2.37
C GLU A 143 10.47 9.98 3.62
N ILE A 144 9.15 9.89 3.55
CA ILE A 144 8.27 10.16 4.69
C ILE A 144 8.49 9.11 5.79
N VAL A 145 8.60 7.84 5.43
CA VAL A 145 8.79 6.73 6.39
C VAL A 145 10.15 6.80 7.07
N ILE A 146 11.22 7.18 6.36
CA ILE A 146 12.57 7.33 6.95
C ILE A 146 12.55 8.38 8.05
N ASN A 147 11.80 9.46 7.87
CA ASN A 147 11.70 10.54 8.84
C ASN A 147 10.79 10.20 10.04
N ASP A 148 9.82 9.32 9.85
CA ASP A 148 8.83 8.95 10.88
C ASP A 148 8.36 7.50 10.71
N GLU A 149 9.21 6.53 11.07
CA GLU A 149 8.91 5.11 10.88
C GLU A 149 7.64 4.66 11.61
N LYS A 150 7.39 5.19 12.81
CA LYS A 150 6.30 4.74 13.70
C LYS A 150 5.06 5.61 13.70
N GLU A 151 4.99 6.58 12.77
CA GLU A 151 3.80 7.44 12.60
C GLU A 151 3.44 8.25 13.85
N HIS A 152 4.43 8.94 14.38
CA HIS A 152 4.24 9.87 15.50
C HIS A 152 4.15 11.34 15.04
N GLY A 153 4.36 11.64 13.75
CA GLY A 153 4.41 12.98 13.16
C GLY A 153 4.04 12.99 11.69
N ASP A 154 4.99 13.34 10.83
CA ASP A 154 4.75 13.64 9.39
C ASP A 154 4.22 12.46 8.58
N ARG A 155 4.44 11.22 9.01
CA ARG A 155 3.86 10.04 8.35
C ARG A 155 2.34 10.07 8.34
N ALA A 156 1.70 10.78 9.26
CA ALA A 156 0.26 10.99 9.25
C ALA A 156 -0.25 11.67 7.98
N LEU A 157 0.59 12.43 7.25
CA LEU A 157 0.25 13.03 5.96
C LEU A 157 -0.15 11.98 4.91
N LEU A 158 0.42 10.76 5.00
CA LEU A 158 0.03 9.64 4.12
C LEU A 158 -1.44 9.25 4.28
N ASN A 159 -2.11 9.68 5.35
CA ASN A 159 -3.53 9.46 5.59
C ASN A 159 -4.45 10.51 4.94
N LEU A 160 -3.95 11.32 3.97
CA LEU A 160 -4.79 12.21 3.19
C LEU A 160 -5.97 11.43 2.58
N GLY A 161 -7.19 11.90 2.81
CA GLY A 161 -8.43 11.25 2.38
C GLY A 161 -8.88 10.06 3.22
N HIS A 162 -8.02 9.48 4.07
CA HIS A 162 -8.33 8.23 4.80
C HIS A 162 -9.44 8.38 5.83
N THR A 163 -9.63 9.54 6.45
CA THR A 163 -10.75 9.77 7.37
C THR A 163 -12.10 9.50 6.70
N PHE A 164 -12.29 10.05 5.49
CA PHE A 164 -13.50 9.81 4.71
C PHE A 164 -13.53 8.39 4.13
N CYS A 165 -12.40 7.89 3.66
CA CYS A 165 -12.28 6.52 3.14
C CYS A 165 -12.74 5.49 4.19
N HIS A 166 -12.21 5.55 5.40
CA HIS A 166 -12.56 4.61 6.46
C HIS A 166 -14.04 4.70 6.86
N ALA A 167 -14.62 5.91 6.85
CA ALA A 167 -16.05 6.08 7.09
C ALA A 167 -16.90 5.41 6.01
N LEU A 168 -16.50 5.55 4.74
CA LEU A 168 -17.16 4.91 3.60
C LEU A 168 -16.97 3.38 3.62
N GLU A 169 -15.77 2.88 3.93
CA GLU A 169 -15.51 1.44 4.10
C GLU A 169 -16.39 0.84 5.21
N ALA A 170 -16.51 1.53 6.34
CA ALA A 170 -17.39 1.10 7.44
C ALA A 170 -18.86 1.08 7.01
N ALA A 171 -19.33 2.12 6.32
CA ALA A 171 -20.70 2.21 5.81
C ALA A 171 -21.03 1.12 4.78
N THR A 172 -20.03 0.62 4.05
CA THR A 172 -20.19 -0.50 3.10
C THR A 172 -19.89 -1.87 3.71
N GLY A 173 -19.64 -1.94 5.02
CA GLY A 173 -19.35 -3.18 5.74
C GLY A 173 -18.01 -3.81 5.37
N TYR A 174 -17.03 -3.01 4.98
CA TYR A 174 -15.70 -3.48 4.51
C TYR A 174 -15.78 -4.53 3.40
N SER A 175 -16.80 -4.41 2.55
CA SER A 175 -17.10 -5.37 1.48
C SER A 175 -16.47 -4.94 0.14
N GLU A 176 -16.55 -5.84 -0.85
CA GLU A 176 -16.10 -5.55 -2.24
C GLU A 176 -16.94 -4.46 -2.94
N ARG A 177 -17.97 -3.90 -2.28
CA ARG A 177 -18.75 -2.77 -2.82
C ARG A 177 -17.88 -1.55 -3.03
N MET A 178 -16.85 -1.37 -2.18
CA MET A 178 -15.87 -0.31 -2.30
C MET A 178 -14.48 -0.84 -1.97
N LEU A 179 -13.56 -0.70 -2.90
CA LEU A 179 -12.16 -1.02 -2.67
C LEU A 179 -11.47 0.14 -1.94
N HIS A 180 -10.44 -0.16 -1.17
CA HIS A 180 -9.71 0.83 -0.37
C HIS A 180 -9.28 2.06 -1.18
N GLY A 181 -8.59 1.88 -2.29
CA GLY A 181 -8.12 3.00 -3.10
C GLY A 181 -9.23 3.80 -3.80
N GLU A 182 -10.41 3.19 -4.06
CA GLU A 182 -11.60 3.93 -4.50
C GLU A 182 -12.05 4.88 -3.37
N GLY A 183 -12.10 4.37 -2.14
CA GLY A 183 -12.42 5.16 -0.95
C GLY A 183 -11.42 6.29 -0.70
N VAL A 184 -10.12 6.02 -0.91
CA VAL A 184 -9.07 7.05 -0.78
C VAL A 184 -9.22 8.13 -1.83
N ALA A 185 -9.47 7.80 -3.11
CA ALA A 185 -9.68 8.78 -4.17
C ALA A 185 -10.87 9.70 -3.86
N ILE A 186 -12.02 9.13 -3.47
CA ILE A 186 -13.20 9.89 -3.04
C ILE A 186 -12.86 10.74 -1.80
N GLY A 187 -12.16 10.15 -0.85
CA GLY A 187 -11.78 10.81 0.39
C GLY A 187 -10.86 12.01 0.19
N CYS A 188 -9.94 11.94 -0.77
CA CYS A 188 -9.10 13.09 -1.15
C CYS A 188 -9.95 14.25 -1.68
N ILE A 189 -10.92 13.96 -2.57
CA ILE A 189 -11.84 14.99 -3.10
C ILE A 189 -12.60 15.67 -1.95
N LEU A 190 -13.16 14.86 -1.04
CA LEU A 190 -13.90 15.38 0.12
C LEU A 190 -13.03 16.19 1.07
N ALA A 191 -11.77 15.78 1.26
CA ALA A 191 -10.82 16.52 2.10
C ALA A 191 -10.49 17.90 1.51
N PHE A 192 -10.25 17.98 0.19
CA PHE A 192 -10.02 19.25 -0.48
C PHE A 192 -11.26 20.13 -0.50
N ASP A 193 -12.45 19.58 -0.74
CA ASP A 193 -13.71 20.34 -0.69
C ASP A 193 -13.98 20.91 0.71
N LEU A 194 -13.70 20.14 1.75
CA LEU A 194 -13.80 20.60 3.14
C LEU A 194 -12.79 21.73 3.40
N SER A 195 -11.53 21.53 3.03
CA SER A 195 -10.47 22.53 3.24
C SER A 195 -10.77 23.86 2.54
N ALA A 196 -11.37 23.80 1.34
CA ALA A 196 -11.75 25.01 0.61
C ALA A 196 -12.91 25.79 1.26
N LYS A 197 -13.67 25.17 2.16
CA LYS A 197 -14.81 25.78 2.88
C LYS A 197 -14.46 26.28 4.28
N MET A 198 -13.29 25.92 4.78
CA MET A 198 -12.76 26.36 6.08
C MET A 198 -12.02 27.69 5.97
#